data_97f406d4c58f2a8a8823d0b4d73cc50a
#
_entry.id   97f406d4c58f2a8a8823d0b4d73cc50a
#
_cell.length_a   1.000
_cell.length_b   1.000
_cell.length_c   1.000
_cell.angle_alpha   90.00
_cell.angle_beta   90.00
_cell.angle_gamma   90.00
#
_symmetry.space_group_name_H-M   'P 1'
#
loop_
_entity.id
_entity.type
_entity.pdbx_description
1 polymer ?
#
loop_
_entity_poly.entity_id
_entity_poly.type
_entity_poly.pdbx_seq_one_letter_code
_entity_poly.pdbx_strand_id
1 'polypeptide(L)'
;MKRLRREDKYDEGIAEAEKALQKFPNTFGVVYECAKLFEMAGLKRQDKKMQSRSLNLLSHAIRLLSQNSDPEISEMSLRLDMANVLLDMEDWERALALFKENNACGLLDDQIGCLLAGVKERREEGVPYLSMALLRAVTSLVRVCDGFANVFEARGDLRSAIDILQWKHSMLTGLRKGDSVSELDKISATSHAALARLEYNNGDLDGARGDLSRAKALAAAYDASPSHSAENVRFYEGIATVGIYSDFSRSAADAAFHAFLDDGGTSEHESFWENVT
;
A
#
# COMPACT_ATOMS: atom_id res chain seq x y z
N MET A 1 9.10 21.55 -23.21
CA MET A 1 7.95 20.63 -23.11
C MET A 1 7.35 20.57 -21.72
N LYS A 2 8.09 20.28 -20.64
CA LYS A 2 7.55 20.24 -19.25
C LYS A 2 6.71 21.47 -18.88
N ARG A 3 7.20 22.69 -19.19
CA ARG A 3 6.48 23.93 -18.90
C ARG A 3 5.16 24.01 -19.68
N LEU A 4 5.17 23.78 -20.99
CA LEU A 4 3.98 23.87 -21.84
C LEU A 4 2.90 22.87 -21.45
N ARG A 5 3.31 21.65 -21.02
CA ARG A 5 2.43 20.65 -20.46
C ARG A 5 1.76 21.10 -19.15
N ARG A 6 2.53 21.76 -18.24
CA ARG A 6 1.98 22.30 -16.99
C ARG A 6 1.03 23.49 -17.18
N GLU A 7 1.24 24.25 -18.26
CA GLU A 7 0.41 25.41 -18.63
C GLU A 7 -0.76 25.04 -19.56
N ASP A 8 -0.99 23.73 -19.83
CA ASP A 8 -2.01 23.21 -20.74
C ASP A 8 -1.91 23.75 -22.19
N LYS A 9 -0.73 24.23 -22.60
CA LYS A 9 -0.46 24.77 -23.95
C LYS A 9 -0.07 23.64 -24.93
N TYR A 10 -1.01 22.73 -25.17
CA TYR A 10 -0.72 21.53 -25.95
C TYR A 10 -0.40 21.78 -27.41
N ASP A 11 -1.03 22.78 -28.08
CA ASP A 11 -0.76 23.08 -29.49
C ASP A 11 0.66 23.59 -29.70
N GLU A 12 1.10 24.52 -28.84
CA GLU A 12 2.48 25.03 -28.86
C GLU A 12 3.45 23.88 -28.49
N GLY A 13 3.08 23.05 -27.51
CA GLY A 13 3.87 21.90 -27.07
C GLY A 13 4.07 20.88 -28.17
N ILE A 14 3.02 20.52 -28.93
CA ILE A 14 3.09 19.59 -30.03
C ILE A 14 3.99 20.12 -31.15
N ALA A 15 3.84 21.40 -31.52
CA ALA A 15 4.69 22.01 -32.52
C ALA A 15 6.18 22.01 -32.14
N GLU A 16 6.49 22.28 -30.86
CA GLU A 16 7.85 22.20 -30.33
C GLU A 16 8.35 20.76 -30.23
N ALA A 17 7.51 19.81 -29.86
CA ALA A 17 7.86 18.39 -29.80
C ALA A 17 8.25 17.84 -31.18
N GLU A 18 7.50 18.17 -32.24
CA GLU A 18 7.82 17.76 -33.61
C GLU A 18 9.19 18.30 -34.07
N LYS A 19 9.47 19.59 -33.81
CA LYS A 19 10.77 20.18 -34.11
C LYS A 19 11.91 19.51 -33.31
N ALA A 20 11.67 19.25 -32.03
CA ALA A 20 12.66 18.62 -31.16
C ALA A 20 12.97 17.18 -31.62
N LEU A 21 11.95 16.40 -31.96
CA LEU A 21 12.12 15.04 -32.50
C LEU A 21 12.83 15.00 -33.83
N GLN A 22 12.59 15.98 -34.73
CA GLN A 22 13.34 16.10 -35.98
C GLN A 22 14.83 16.38 -35.73
N LYS A 23 15.15 17.24 -34.76
CA LYS A 23 16.51 17.65 -34.46
C LYS A 23 17.28 16.62 -33.60
N PHE A 24 16.60 15.95 -32.68
CA PHE A 24 17.18 15.07 -31.67
C PHE A 24 16.42 13.76 -31.54
N PRO A 25 16.27 12.95 -32.62
CA PRO A 25 15.40 11.76 -32.63
C PRO A 25 15.87 10.65 -31.69
N ASN A 26 17.15 10.59 -31.37
CA ASN A 26 17.77 9.54 -30.57
C ASN A 26 18.33 10.05 -29.22
N THR A 27 17.76 11.13 -28.68
CA THR A 27 18.12 11.65 -27.36
C THR A 27 17.03 11.26 -26.36
N PHE A 28 17.35 10.44 -25.36
CA PHE A 28 16.42 9.89 -24.39
C PHE A 28 15.49 10.98 -23.81
N GLY A 29 16.05 12.03 -23.23
CA GLY A 29 15.25 13.08 -22.58
C GLY A 29 14.29 13.80 -23.52
N VAL A 30 14.66 13.98 -24.81
CA VAL A 30 13.77 14.57 -25.82
C VAL A 30 12.63 13.61 -26.15
N VAL A 31 12.97 12.35 -26.44
CA VAL A 31 11.96 11.32 -26.80
C VAL A 31 10.97 11.11 -25.66
N TYR A 32 11.46 10.99 -24.43
CA TYR A 32 10.61 10.80 -23.24
C TYR A 32 9.68 11.98 -22.98
N GLU A 33 10.20 13.22 -22.98
CA GLU A 33 9.37 14.40 -22.75
C GLU A 33 8.33 14.63 -23.86
N CYS A 34 8.66 14.26 -25.10
CA CYS A 34 7.69 14.28 -26.20
C CYS A 34 6.62 13.19 -25.98
N ALA A 35 6.99 12.00 -25.58
CA ALA A 35 6.05 10.92 -25.27
C ALA A 35 5.02 11.36 -24.21
N LYS A 36 5.50 11.92 -23.09
CA LYS A 36 4.63 12.43 -22.01
C LYS A 36 3.75 13.61 -22.44
N LEU A 37 4.18 14.41 -23.39
CA LEU A 37 3.35 15.49 -23.95
C LEU A 37 2.24 14.92 -24.84
N PHE A 38 2.56 13.96 -25.73
CA PHE A 38 1.57 13.32 -26.60
C PHE A 38 0.55 12.49 -25.81
N GLU A 39 0.99 11.83 -24.71
CA GLU A 39 0.11 11.14 -23.77
C GLU A 39 -0.95 12.09 -23.22
N MET A 40 -0.53 13.18 -22.57
CA MET A 40 -1.43 14.13 -21.94
C MET A 40 -2.34 14.86 -22.96
N ALA A 41 -1.76 15.25 -24.10
CA ALA A 41 -2.55 15.90 -25.16
C ALA A 41 -3.57 14.92 -25.76
N GLY A 42 -3.18 13.66 -25.95
CA GLY A 42 -4.05 12.61 -26.48
C GLY A 42 -5.19 12.30 -25.53
N LEU A 43 -4.89 12.18 -24.22
CA LEU A 43 -5.89 11.97 -23.17
C LEU A 43 -6.90 13.11 -23.14
N LYS A 44 -6.42 14.36 -23.04
CA LYS A 44 -7.29 15.55 -22.93
C LYS A 44 -8.20 15.76 -24.16
N ARG A 45 -7.72 15.37 -25.35
CA ARG A 45 -8.45 15.52 -26.62
C ARG A 45 -9.16 14.26 -27.07
N GLN A 46 -9.03 13.19 -26.34
CA GLN A 46 -9.49 11.85 -26.73
C GLN A 46 -8.97 11.43 -28.13
N ASP A 47 -7.72 11.84 -28.44
CA ASP A 47 -7.07 11.59 -29.71
C ASP A 47 -6.20 10.32 -29.66
N LYS A 48 -6.77 9.20 -30.15
CA LYS A 48 -6.08 7.91 -30.22
C LYS A 48 -4.81 7.94 -31.08
N LYS A 49 -4.68 8.86 -32.04
CA LYS A 49 -3.44 8.99 -32.85
C LYS A 49 -2.30 9.59 -32.03
N MET A 50 -2.58 10.58 -31.21
CA MET A 50 -1.60 11.13 -30.28
C MET A 50 -1.19 10.10 -29.23
N GLN A 51 -2.12 9.34 -28.67
CA GLN A 51 -1.85 8.27 -27.74
C GLN A 51 -0.98 7.17 -28.37
N SER A 52 -1.29 6.73 -29.60
CA SER A 52 -0.47 5.78 -30.35
C SER A 52 0.95 6.33 -30.60
N ARG A 53 1.08 7.63 -30.85
CA ARG A 53 2.38 8.27 -31.01
C ARG A 53 3.17 8.26 -29.70
N SER A 54 2.50 8.51 -28.56
CA SER A 54 3.12 8.36 -27.24
C SER A 54 3.66 6.95 -27.02
N LEU A 55 2.86 5.90 -27.29
CA LEU A 55 3.31 4.51 -27.17
C LEU A 55 4.57 4.21 -27.99
N ASN A 56 4.62 4.70 -29.23
CA ASN A 56 5.79 4.52 -30.09
C ASN A 56 7.03 5.22 -29.51
N LEU A 57 6.86 6.42 -28.97
CA LEU A 57 7.94 7.19 -28.35
C LEU A 57 8.39 6.55 -27.01
N LEU A 58 7.47 6.04 -26.18
CA LEU A 58 7.82 5.29 -24.96
C LEU A 58 8.64 4.03 -25.30
N SER A 59 8.20 3.27 -26.31
CA SER A 59 8.95 2.11 -26.81
C SER A 59 10.34 2.51 -27.34
N HIS A 60 10.46 3.69 -27.95
CA HIS A 60 11.76 4.23 -28.36
C HIS A 60 12.61 4.67 -27.18
N ALA A 61 12.01 5.31 -26.18
CA ALA A 61 12.68 5.72 -24.95
C ALA A 61 13.29 4.51 -24.21
N ILE A 62 12.59 3.36 -24.17
CA ILE A 62 13.13 2.13 -23.58
C ILE A 62 14.45 1.73 -24.29
N ARG A 63 14.53 1.80 -25.62
CA ARG A 63 15.78 1.51 -26.35
C ARG A 63 16.92 2.49 -26.07
N LEU A 64 16.58 3.70 -25.65
CA LEU A 64 17.55 4.77 -25.34
C LEU A 64 17.82 4.88 -23.82
N LEU A 65 17.31 3.98 -23.00
CA LEU A 65 17.33 4.09 -21.54
C LEU A 65 18.74 4.17 -20.96
N SER A 66 19.74 3.61 -21.65
CA SER A 66 21.16 3.73 -21.25
C SER A 66 21.67 5.18 -21.23
N GLN A 67 20.98 6.12 -21.87
CA GLN A 67 21.29 7.56 -21.83
C GLN A 67 20.62 8.28 -20.65
N ASN A 68 19.73 7.58 -19.92
CA ASN A 68 19.01 8.18 -18.80
C ASN A 68 19.90 8.31 -17.58
N SER A 69 19.84 9.48 -16.93
CA SER A 69 20.52 9.75 -15.65
C SER A 69 19.54 9.98 -14.49
N ASP A 70 18.25 9.96 -14.75
CA ASP A 70 17.21 10.15 -13.72
C ASP A 70 16.90 8.78 -13.09
N PRO A 71 17.20 8.58 -11.79
CA PRO A 71 16.98 7.30 -11.12
C PRO A 71 15.48 6.95 -10.98
N GLU A 72 14.57 7.91 -11.10
CA GLU A 72 13.12 7.68 -11.04
C GLU A 72 12.57 7.08 -12.34
N ILE A 73 13.32 7.16 -13.43
CA ILE A 73 12.90 6.64 -14.73
C ILE A 73 13.62 5.31 -15.00
N SER A 74 12.88 4.23 -15.00
CA SER A 74 13.33 2.86 -15.26
C SER A 74 12.58 2.26 -16.44
N GLU A 75 13.02 1.10 -16.93
CA GLU A 75 12.26 0.36 -17.94
C GLU A 75 10.86 0.00 -17.43
N MET A 76 10.76 -0.39 -16.15
CA MET A 76 9.48 -0.68 -15.52
C MET A 76 8.54 0.55 -15.52
N SER A 77 9.04 1.74 -15.14
CA SER A 77 8.19 2.94 -15.13
C SER A 77 7.72 3.33 -16.56
N LEU A 78 8.58 3.15 -17.57
CA LEU A 78 8.19 3.38 -18.98
C LEU A 78 7.14 2.38 -19.47
N ARG A 79 7.25 1.10 -19.08
CA ARG A 79 6.25 0.08 -19.39
C ARG A 79 4.91 0.33 -18.69
N LEU A 80 4.95 0.85 -17.46
CA LEU A 80 3.74 1.29 -16.75
C LEU A 80 3.09 2.51 -17.42
N ASP A 81 3.89 3.48 -17.86
CA ASP A 81 3.39 4.59 -18.69
C ASP A 81 2.68 4.06 -19.96
N MET A 82 3.29 3.08 -20.64
CA MET A 82 2.67 2.46 -21.81
C MET A 82 1.33 1.76 -21.47
N ALA A 83 1.27 1.04 -20.35
CA ALA A 83 0.04 0.39 -19.90
C ALA A 83 -1.07 1.41 -19.62
N ASN A 84 -0.75 2.53 -18.98
CA ASN A 84 -1.70 3.61 -18.73
C ASN A 84 -2.22 4.23 -20.04
N VAL A 85 -1.35 4.50 -21.01
CA VAL A 85 -1.77 4.98 -22.33
C VAL A 85 -2.69 3.99 -23.03
N LEU A 86 -2.44 2.67 -22.90
CA LEU A 86 -3.31 1.63 -23.47
C LEU A 86 -4.69 1.62 -22.78
N LEU A 87 -4.75 1.83 -21.44
CA LEU A 87 -6.02 1.97 -20.73
C LEU A 87 -6.82 3.17 -21.26
N ASP A 88 -6.16 4.33 -21.44
CA ASP A 88 -6.78 5.53 -21.99
C ASP A 88 -7.30 5.31 -23.45
N MET A 89 -6.68 4.38 -24.17
CA MET A 89 -7.13 3.96 -25.51
C MET A 89 -8.22 2.89 -25.49
N GLU A 90 -8.62 2.42 -24.30
CA GLU A 90 -9.54 1.30 -24.08
C GLU A 90 -8.98 -0.06 -24.58
N ASP A 91 -7.66 -0.17 -24.70
CA ASP A 91 -6.96 -1.41 -25.08
C ASP A 91 -6.52 -2.15 -23.79
N TRP A 92 -7.51 -2.55 -23.02
CA TRP A 92 -7.32 -3.12 -21.71
C TRP A 92 -6.60 -4.49 -21.72
N GLU A 93 -6.72 -5.27 -22.79
CA GLU A 93 -6.02 -6.56 -22.92
C GLU A 93 -4.49 -6.37 -22.98
N ARG A 94 -4.03 -5.43 -23.81
CA ARG A 94 -2.60 -5.12 -23.89
C ARG A 94 -2.08 -4.44 -22.63
N ALA A 95 -2.89 -3.58 -22.01
CA ALA A 95 -2.54 -2.98 -20.72
C ALA A 95 -2.38 -4.06 -19.64
N LEU A 96 -3.34 -5.00 -19.55
CA LEU A 96 -3.28 -6.13 -18.61
C LEU A 96 -2.04 -7.00 -18.84
N ALA A 97 -1.68 -7.28 -20.10
CA ALA A 97 -0.47 -8.04 -20.40
C ALA A 97 0.77 -7.33 -19.87
N LEU A 98 0.91 -6.02 -20.10
CA LEU A 98 2.04 -5.24 -19.59
C LEU A 98 2.07 -5.20 -18.05
N PHE A 99 0.94 -5.04 -17.38
CA PHE A 99 0.89 -5.11 -15.92
C PHE A 99 1.35 -6.47 -15.41
N LYS A 100 0.87 -7.57 -15.99
CA LYS A 100 1.26 -8.92 -15.58
C LYS A 100 2.74 -9.20 -15.81
N GLU A 101 3.29 -8.78 -16.95
CA GLU A 101 4.72 -8.91 -17.27
C GLU A 101 5.62 -8.14 -16.29
N ASN A 102 5.13 -7.03 -15.75
CA ASN A 102 5.90 -6.15 -14.87
C ASN A 102 5.50 -6.25 -13.39
N ASN A 103 4.68 -7.22 -13.02
CA ASN A 103 4.20 -7.42 -11.66
C ASN A 103 5.24 -8.08 -10.75
N ALA A 104 6.42 -7.47 -10.62
CA ALA A 104 7.45 -7.95 -9.72
C ALA A 104 6.96 -7.92 -8.27
N CYS A 105 7.08 -9.03 -7.55
CA CYS A 105 6.65 -9.16 -6.16
C CYS A 105 5.18 -8.74 -5.91
N GLY A 106 4.35 -8.74 -6.94
CA GLY A 106 2.93 -8.36 -6.84
C GLY A 106 2.68 -6.86 -6.65
N LEU A 107 3.62 -5.99 -6.99
CA LEU A 107 3.48 -4.54 -6.82
C LEU A 107 2.31 -3.92 -7.62
N LEU A 108 1.82 -4.63 -8.63
CA LEU A 108 0.73 -4.21 -9.51
C LEU A 108 -0.54 -5.03 -9.32
N ASP A 109 -0.64 -5.79 -8.23
CA ASP A 109 -1.82 -6.61 -7.96
C ASP A 109 -3.10 -5.78 -7.86
N ASP A 110 -3.04 -4.58 -7.29
CA ASP A 110 -4.18 -3.66 -7.23
C ASP A 110 -4.66 -3.25 -8.62
N GLN A 111 -3.75 -2.89 -9.51
CA GLN A 111 -4.06 -2.48 -10.89
C GLN A 111 -4.60 -3.64 -11.72
N ILE A 112 -3.96 -4.81 -11.62
CA ILE A 112 -4.42 -6.04 -12.31
C ILE A 112 -5.79 -6.46 -11.79
N GLY A 113 -5.95 -6.50 -10.48
CA GLY A 113 -7.20 -6.89 -9.83
C GLY A 113 -8.36 -5.95 -10.19
N CYS A 114 -8.16 -4.63 -10.11
CA CYS A 114 -9.16 -3.64 -10.46
C CYS A 114 -9.54 -3.72 -11.96
N LEU A 115 -8.55 -3.90 -12.84
CA LEU A 115 -8.81 -4.02 -14.27
C LEU A 115 -9.64 -5.27 -14.58
N LEU A 116 -9.29 -6.42 -14.03
CA LEU A 116 -10.05 -7.66 -14.19
C LEU A 116 -11.45 -7.56 -13.59
N ALA A 117 -11.59 -6.94 -12.42
CA ALA A 117 -12.90 -6.74 -11.76
C ALA A 117 -13.84 -5.82 -12.57
N GLY A 118 -13.29 -4.93 -13.40
CA GLY A 118 -14.05 -4.08 -14.32
C GLY A 118 -14.67 -4.87 -15.50
N VAL A 119 -14.12 -6.02 -15.86
CA VAL A 119 -14.59 -6.87 -16.97
C VAL A 119 -15.51 -7.96 -16.44
N LYS A 120 -16.80 -7.90 -16.80
CA LYS A 120 -17.87 -8.75 -16.22
C LYS A 120 -17.53 -10.24 -16.19
N GLU A 121 -16.98 -10.76 -17.26
CA GLU A 121 -16.67 -12.18 -17.45
C GLU A 121 -15.37 -12.61 -16.77
N ARG A 122 -14.56 -11.66 -16.25
CA ARG A 122 -13.24 -11.92 -15.68
C ARG A 122 -13.10 -11.48 -14.23
N ARG A 123 -14.19 -11.09 -13.57
CA ARG A 123 -14.17 -10.58 -12.19
C ARG A 123 -13.53 -11.54 -11.21
N GLU A 124 -13.85 -12.82 -11.33
CA GLU A 124 -13.31 -13.86 -10.45
C GLU A 124 -11.79 -14.03 -10.62
N GLU A 125 -11.24 -13.78 -11.81
CA GLU A 125 -9.79 -13.78 -12.01
C GLU A 125 -9.10 -12.64 -11.25
N GLY A 126 -9.81 -11.54 -10.96
CA GLY A 126 -9.30 -10.39 -10.21
C GLY A 126 -9.21 -10.62 -8.71
N VAL A 127 -10.02 -11.51 -8.15
CA VAL A 127 -10.16 -11.71 -6.70
C VAL A 127 -8.82 -12.02 -6.00
N PRO A 128 -7.98 -12.97 -6.45
CA PRO A 128 -6.70 -13.23 -5.79
C PRO A 128 -5.75 -12.03 -5.81
N TYR A 129 -5.74 -11.26 -6.91
CA TYR A 129 -4.92 -10.04 -7.01
C TYR A 129 -5.38 -8.97 -6.03
N LEU A 130 -6.70 -8.73 -5.95
CA LEU A 130 -7.27 -7.77 -4.99
C LEU A 130 -7.00 -8.19 -3.54
N SER A 131 -7.12 -9.47 -3.24
CA SER A 131 -6.82 -10.01 -1.91
C SER A 131 -5.34 -9.80 -1.55
N MET A 132 -4.42 -10.07 -2.46
CA MET A 132 -2.99 -9.85 -2.23
C MET A 132 -2.64 -8.36 -2.12
N ALA A 133 -3.26 -7.51 -2.93
CA ALA A 133 -3.10 -6.06 -2.84
C ALA A 133 -3.60 -5.53 -1.48
N LEU A 134 -4.78 -5.99 -1.03
CA LEU A 134 -5.32 -5.64 0.28
C LEU A 134 -4.41 -6.10 1.42
N LEU A 135 -3.89 -7.33 1.36
CA LEU A 135 -2.96 -7.86 2.36
C LEU A 135 -1.71 -6.97 2.49
N ARG A 136 -1.11 -6.56 1.36
CA ARG A 136 0.04 -5.65 1.37
C ARG A 136 -0.31 -4.27 1.91
N ALA A 137 -1.44 -3.72 1.49
CA ALA A 137 -1.89 -2.41 1.96
C ALA A 137 -2.11 -2.42 3.47
N VAL A 138 -2.79 -3.42 4.02
CA VAL A 138 -3.03 -3.58 5.46
C VAL A 138 -1.71 -3.76 6.21
N THR A 139 -0.80 -4.62 5.71
CA THR A 139 0.53 -4.81 6.32
C THR A 139 1.31 -3.50 6.38
N SER A 140 1.27 -2.72 5.30
CA SER A 140 1.95 -1.41 5.25
C SER A 140 1.29 -0.40 6.20
N LEU A 141 -0.05 -0.34 6.24
CA LEU A 141 -0.79 0.57 7.11
C LEU A 141 -0.55 0.27 8.60
N VAL A 142 -0.54 -1.00 9.00
CA VAL A 142 -0.21 -1.40 10.38
C VAL A 142 1.15 -0.81 10.78
N ARG A 143 2.18 -1.03 9.97
CA ARG A 143 3.55 -0.52 10.24
C ARG A 143 3.62 1.01 10.24
N VAL A 144 2.90 1.67 9.34
CA VAL A 144 2.86 3.15 9.27
C VAL A 144 2.18 3.72 10.51
N CYS A 145 1.09 3.11 10.99
CA CYS A 145 0.42 3.55 12.22
C CYS A 145 1.33 3.42 13.44
N ASP A 146 2.06 2.29 13.56
CA ASP A 146 3.02 2.09 14.64
C ASP A 146 4.15 3.13 14.58
N GLY A 147 4.68 3.39 13.38
CA GLY A 147 5.69 4.42 13.17
C GLY A 147 5.22 5.82 13.55
N PHE A 148 3.98 6.19 13.20
CA PHE A 148 3.42 7.48 13.61
C PHE A 148 3.17 7.56 15.12
N ALA A 149 2.66 6.49 15.73
CA ALA A 149 2.47 6.44 17.17
C ALA A 149 3.79 6.71 17.92
N ASN A 150 4.88 6.05 17.52
CA ASN A 150 6.21 6.27 18.09
C ASN A 150 6.71 7.72 17.90
N VAL A 151 6.48 8.32 16.73
CA VAL A 151 6.85 9.72 16.46
C VAL A 151 6.07 10.68 17.34
N PHE A 152 4.75 10.48 17.48
CA PHE A 152 3.92 11.33 18.33
C PHE A 152 4.28 11.17 19.81
N GLU A 153 4.50 9.97 20.28
CA GLU A 153 4.95 9.70 21.65
C GLU A 153 6.29 10.38 21.96
N ALA A 154 7.28 10.25 21.08
CA ALA A 154 8.57 10.91 21.22
C ALA A 154 8.48 12.45 21.26
N ARG A 155 7.41 13.02 20.73
CA ARG A 155 7.09 14.46 20.78
C ARG A 155 6.28 14.86 22.03
N GLY A 156 5.86 13.90 22.86
CA GLY A 156 4.96 14.12 23.99
C GLY A 156 3.49 14.32 23.59
N ASP A 157 3.14 14.10 22.32
CA ASP A 157 1.78 14.18 21.81
C ASP A 157 1.06 12.83 21.96
N LEU A 158 0.79 12.44 23.20
CA LEU A 158 0.16 11.17 23.52
C LEU A 158 -1.23 11.05 22.89
N ARG A 159 -1.95 12.16 22.74
CA ARG A 159 -3.29 12.15 22.15
C ARG A 159 -3.27 11.70 20.68
N SER A 160 -2.39 12.29 19.87
CA SER A 160 -2.26 11.88 18.47
C SER A 160 -1.72 10.45 18.34
N ALA A 161 -0.87 10.00 19.26
CA ALA A 161 -0.40 8.61 19.33
C ALA A 161 -1.56 7.63 19.62
N ILE A 162 -2.44 7.97 20.55
CA ILE A 162 -3.65 7.21 20.88
C ILE A 162 -4.59 7.18 19.67
N ASP A 163 -4.90 8.32 19.07
CA ASP A 163 -5.82 8.44 17.94
C ASP A 163 -5.39 7.56 16.74
N ILE A 164 -4.11 7.53 16.40
CA ILE A 164 -3.63 6.71 15.28
C ILE A 164 -3.71 5.21 15.57
N LEU A 165 -3.46 4.78 16.81
CA LEU A 165 -3.60 3.37 17.21
C LEU A 165 -5.08 2.94 17.27
N GLN A 166 -6.00 3.81 17.71
CA GLN A 166 -7.43 3.56 17.66
C GLN A 166 -7.93 3.42 16.22
N TRP A 167 -7.43 4.25 15.30
CA TRP A 167 -7.73 4.10 13.87
C TRP A 167 -7.22 2.77 13.32
N LYS A 168 -5.98 2.38 13.63
CA LYS A 168 -5.43 1.06 13.27
C LYS A 168 -6.31 -0.07 13.80
N HIS A 169 -6.72 0.00 15.06
CA HIS A 169 -7.61 -1.00 15.67
C HIS A 169 -8.95 -1.11 14.94
N SER A 170 -9.57 0.03 14.60
CA SER A 170 -10.84 0.05 13.86
C SER A 170 -10.71 -0.63 12.49
N MET A 171 -9.61 -0.40 11.79
CA MET A 171 -9.29 -1.06 10.53
C MET A 171 -9.18 -2.58 10.71
N LEU A 172 -8.40 -3.05 11.68
CA LEU A 172 -8.21 -4.49 11.95
C LEU A 172 -9.53 -5.16 12.34
N THR A 173 -10.34 -4.51 13.18
CA THR A 173 -11.67 -4.99 13.57
C THR A 173 -12.59 -5.15 12.36
N GLY A 174 -12.54 -4.22 11.40
CA GLY A 174 -13.31 -4.30 10.15
C GLY A 174 -12.96 -5.49 9.27
N LEU A 175 -11.76 -6.05 9.43
CA LEU A 175 -11.29 -7.23 8.70
C LEU A 175 -11.60 -8.56 9.40
N ARG A 176 -12.06 -8.55 10.65
CA ARG A 176 -12.42 -9.79 11.36
C ARG A 176 -13.62 -10.47 10.72
N LYS A 177 -13.58 -11.80 10.63
CA LYS A 177 -14.68 -12.63 10.14
C LYS A 177 -15.33 -13.37 11.32
N GLY A 178 -16.30 -12.70 11.94
CA GLY A 178 -16.97 -13.26 13.12
C GLY A 178 -16.01 -13.42 14.31
N ASP A 179 -16.19 -14.52 15.05
CA ASP A 179 -15.41 -14.85 16.24
C ASP A 179 -14.24 -15.81 15.96
N SER A 180 -13.95 -16.09 14.69
CA SER A 180 -12.85 -16.98 14.30
C SER A 180 -11.51 -16.35 14.66
N VAL A 181 -10.64 -17.15 15.31
CA VAL A 181 -9.27 -16.72 15.61
C VAL A 181 -8.46 -16.62 14.32
N SER A 182 -7.70 -15.55 14.19
CA SER A 182 -6.90 -15.24 13.00
C SER A 182 -5.61 -14.53 13.38
N GLU A 183 -4.70 -14.36 12.42
CA GLU A 183 -3.49 -13.54 12.55
C GLU A 183 -3.79 -12.12 13.07
N LEU A 184 -4.99 -11.60 12.76
CA LEU A 184 -5.41 -10.27 13.24
C LEU A 184 -5.50 -10.19 14.76
N ASP A 185 -5.77 -11.30 15.45
CA ASP A 185 -5.89 -11.31 16.91
C ASP A 185 -4.56 -11.07 17.60
N LYS A 186 -3.46 -11.65 17.08
CA LYS A 186 -2.10 -11.38 17.57
C LYS A 186 -1.71 -9.91 17.38
N ILE A 187 -1.99 -9.36 16.18
CA ILE A 187 -1.69 -7.96 15.87
C ILE A 187 -2.56 -7.03 16.72
N SER A 188 -3.84 -7.37 16.90
CA SER A 188 -4.75 -6.58 17.73
C SER A 188 -4.35 -6.64 19.20
N ALA A 189 -3.87 -7.78 19.70
CA ALA A 189 -3.37 -7.89 21.08
C ALA A 189 -2.19 -6.95 21.33
N THR A 190 -1.18 -6.96 20.45
CA THR A 190 -0.05 -6.03 20.55
C THR A 190 -0.47 -4.58 20.42
N SER A 191 -1.43 -4.30 19.52
CA SER A 191 -1.97 -2.95 19.32
C SER A 191 -2.73 -2.43 20.54
N HIS A 192 -3.58 -3.26 21.17
CA HIS A 192 -4.28 -2.89 22.41
C HIS A 192 -3.29 -2.71 23.57
N ALA A 193 -2.26 -3.53 23.66
CA ALA A 193 -1.23 -3.38 24.69
C ALA A 193 -0.46 -2.06 24.56
N ALA A 194 -0.07 -1.69 23.33
CA ALA A 194 0.57 -0.40 23.06
C ALA A 194 -0.38 0.79 23.35
N LEU A 195 -1.66 0.66 23.01
CA LEU A 195 -2.68 1.66 23.30
C LEU A 195 -2.85 1.82 24.84
N ALA A 196 -2.98 0.72 25.57
CA ALA A 196 -3.07 0.73 27.03
C ALA A 196 -1.86 1.42 27.69
N ARG A 197 -0.64 1.24 27.17
CA ARG A 197 0.55 1.95 27.63
C ARG A 197 0.44 3.46 27.45
N LEU A 198 0.03 3.89 26.28
CA LEU A 198 -0.14 5.32 25.99
C LEU A 198 -1.25 5.95 26.84
N GLU A 199 -2.35 5.26 27.06
CA GLU A 199 -3.46 5.69 27.94
C GLU A 199 -2.99 5.77 29.38
N TYR A 200 -2.25 4.77 29.88
CA TYR A 200 -1.65 4.78 31.20
C TYR A 200 -0.73 6.01 31.38
N ASN A 201 0.17 6.26 30.44
CA ASN A 201 1.07 7.40 30.44
C ASN A 201 0.34 8.74 30.34
N ASN A 202 -0.84 8.75 29.71
CA ASN A 202 -1.71 9.92 29.61
C ASN A 202 -2.61 10.12 30.83
N GLY A 203 -2.58 9.20 31.83
CA GLY A 203 -3.37 9.25 33.05
C GLY A 203 -4.78 8.67 32.94
N ASP A 204 -5.17 8.10 31.79
CA ASP A 204 -6.44 7.39 31.59
C ASP A 204 -6.30 5.93 32.04
N LEU A 205 -6.37 5.71 33.35
CA LEU A 205 -6.20 4.37 33.92
C LEU A 205 -7.36 3.42 33.61
N ASP A 206 -8.57 3.93 33.37
CA ASP A 206 -9.74 3.11 33.07
C ASP A 206 -9.69 2.64 31.61
N GLY A 207 -9.34 3.52 30.67
CA GLY A 207 -9.03 3.17 29.29
C GLY A 207 -7.93 2.12 29.22
N ALA A 208 -6.81 2.39 29.87
CA ALA A 208 -5.67 1.48 29.93
C ALA A 208 -6.03 0.08 30.45
N ARG A 209 -6.84 -0.04 31.50
CA ARG A 209 -7.34 -1.35 31.98
C ARG A 209 -8.20 -2.07 30.94
N GLY A 210 -9.09 -1.33 30.30
CA GLY A 210 -9.98 -1.88 29.28
C GLY A 210 -9.21 -2.45 28.09
N ASP A 211 -8.24 -1.69 27.57
CA ASP A 211 -7.45 -2.12 26.43
C ASP A 211 -6.45 -3.22 26.80
N LEU A 212 -5.87 -3.19 28.00
CA LEU A 212 -5.00 -4.25 28.48
C LEU A 212 -5.73 -5.59 28.67
N SER A 213 -6.94 -5.56 29.24
CA SER A 213 -7.78 -6.77 29.36
C SER A 213 -8.11 -7.37 27.99
N ARG A 214 -8.44 -6.53 27.01
CA ARG A 214 -8.66 -6.97 25.61
C ARG A 214 -7.41 -7.56 24.99
N ALA A 215 -6.25 -6.92 25.19
CA ALA A 215 -4.98 -7.42 24.71
C ALA A 215 -4.70 -8.83 25.21
N LYS A 216 -4.86 -9.06 26.51
CA LYS A 216 -4.66 -10.36 27.14
C LYS A 216 -5.65 -11.42 26.64
N ALA A 217 -6.93 -11.05 26.53
CA ALA A 217 -7.95 -11.98 26.01
C ALA A 217 -7.68 -12.42 24.57
N LEU A 218 -7.32 -11.47 23.68
CA LEU A 218 -6.98 -11.76 22.30
C LEU A 218 -5.70 -12.60 22.19
N ALA A 219 -4.68 -12.27 22.98
CA ALA A 219 -3.43 -13.01 23.01
C ALA A 219 -3.64 -14.46 23.47
N ALA A 220 -4.39 -14.66 24.56
CA ALA A 220 -4.70 -16.00 25.07
C ALA A 220 -5.52 -16.84 24.07
N ALA A 221 -6.49 -16.23 23.39
CA ALA A 221 -7.28 -16.90 22.36
C ALA A 221 -6.41 -17.33 21.17
N TYR A 222 -5.53 -16.44 20.71
CA TYR A 222 -4.60 -16.74 19.60
C TYR A 222 -3.61 -17.83 19.99
N ASP A 223 -2.95 -17.73 21.16
CA ASP A 223 -1.94 -18.68 21.60
C ASP A 223 -2.54 -20.08 21.85
N ALA A 224 -3.83 -20.18 22.22
CA ALA A 224 -4.53 -21.45 22.35
C ALA A 224 -4.82 -22.14 21.00
N SER A 225 -5.00 -21.38 19.93
CA SER A 225 -5.30 -21.91 18.58
C SER A 225 -4.82 -20.97 17.47
N PRO A 226 -3.49 -20.88 17.25
CA PRO A 226 -2.93 -19.99 16.23
C PRO A 226 -3.45 -20.33 14.84
N SER A 227 -3.84 -19.32 14.07
CA SER A 227 -4.34 -19.50 12.72
C SER A 227 -3.85 -18.41 11.77
N HIS A 228 -3.30 -18.85 10.63
CA HIS A 228 -2.90 -18.01 9.51
C HIS A 228 -3.84 -18.19 8.29
N SER A 229 -4.98 -18.89 8.47
CA SER A 229 -5.93 -19.12 7.38
C SER A 229 -6.56 -17.81 6.91
N ALA A 230 -6.53 -17.59 5.60
CA ALA A 230 -7.23 -16.46 4.98
C ALA A 230 -8.77 -16.57 5.12
N GLU A 231 -9.31 -17.80 5.33
CA GLU A 231 -10.73 -18.03 5.54
C GLU A 231 -11.28 -17.34 6.80
N ASN A 232 -10.41 -17.10 7.78
CA ASN A 232 -10.75 -16.44 9.05
C ASN A 232 -10.68 -14.90 8.98
N VAL A 233 -10.38 -14.33 7.80
CA VAL A 233 -10.29 -12.89 7.57
C VAL A 233 -11.23 -12.49 6.43
N ARG A 234 -11.89 -11.33 6.56
CA ARG A 234 -12.81 -10.82 5.53
C ARG A 234 -12.00 -10.31 4.33
N PHE A 235 -12.58 -10.46 3.15
CA PHE A 235 -12.06 -9.94 1.88
C PHE A 235 -10.76 -10.58 1.38
N TYR A 236 -10.28 -11.64 2.02
CA TYR A 236 -9.12 -12.40 1.54
C TYR A 236 -9.60 -13.71 0.91
N GLU A 237 -9.90 -13.64 -0.38
CA GLU A 237 -10.40 -14.76 -1.17
C GLU A 237 -9.35 -15.16 -2.23
N GLY A 238 -9.36 -16.44 -2.63
CA GLY A 238 -8.41 -16.97 -3.61
C GLY A 238 -6.95 -17.02 -3.14
N ILE A 239 -6.68 -16.80 -1.84
CA ILE A 239 -5.38 -17.00 -1.19
C ILE A 239 -5.56 -17.93 0.00
N ALA A 240 -4.51 -18.70 0.32
CA ALA A 240 -4.60 -19.73 1.36
C ALA A 240 -4.26 -19.19 2.75
N THR A 241 -3.29 -18.29 2.84
CA THR A 241 -2.76 -17.81 4.12
C THR A 241 -2.63 -16.28 4.13
N VAL A 242 -2.78 -15.72 5.31
CA VAL A 242 -2.56 -14.30 5.61
C VAL A 242 -1.33 -14.20 6.49
N GLY A 243 -0.29 -13.52 6.01
CA GLY A 243 0.89 -13.15 6.79
C GLY A 243 0.93 -11.63 6.89
N ILE A 244 0.24 -11.06 7.86
CA ILE A 244 0.42 -9.67 8.25
C ILE A 244 1.60 -9.64 9.21
N TYR A 245 2.53 -8.70 9.00
CA TYR A 245 3.77 -8.62 9.79
C TYR A 245 3.51 -8.83 11.29
N SER A 246 3.94 -9.97 11.80
CA SER A 246 3.97 -10.28 13.22
C SER A 246 5.32 -10.92 13.55
N ASP A 247 5.78 -10.71 14.78
CA ASP A 247 6.96 -11.41 15.30
C ASP A 247 6.59 -12.88 15.55
N PHE A 248 6.94 -13.75 14.61
CA PHE A 248 6.68 -15.20 14.71
C PHE A 248 7.51 -15.89 15.79
N SER A 249 8.55 -15.22 16.33
CA SER A 249 9.44 -15.79 17.36
C SER A 249 8.83 -15.76 18.76
N ARG A 250 7.75 -14.99 18.97
CA ARG A 250 7.11 -14.79 20.28
C ARG A 250 5.66 -15.29 20.26
N SER A 251 5.16 -15.74 21.43
CA SER A 251 3.72 -15.91 21.64
C SER A 251 3.00 -14.55 21.52
N ALA A 252 1.68 -14.58 21.35
CA ALA A 252 0.92 -13.33 21.31
C ALA A 252 0.89 -12.66 22.70
N ALA A 253 0.86 -13.43 23.76
CA ALA A 253 0.94 -12.91 25.14
C ALA A 253 2.28 -12.22 25.41
N ASP A 254 3.40 -12.83 25.00
CA ASP A 254 4.72 -12.25 25.18
C ASP A 254 4.91 -10.98 24.31
N ALA A 255 4.42 -11.01 23.06
CA ALA A 255 4.43 -9.84 22.18
C ALA A 255 3.60 -8.67 22.74
N ALA A 256 2.42 -8.95 23.30
CA ALA A 256 1.58 -7.94 23.95
C ALA A 256 2.23 -7.37 25.21
N PHE A 257 2.84 -8.21 26.05
CA PHE A 257 3.59 -7.77 27.23
C PHE A 257 4.71 -6.80 26.85
N HIS A 258 5.53 -7.16 25.86
CA HIS A 258 6.59 -6.29 25.37
C HIS A 258 6.06 -4.98 24.76
N ALA A 259 4.93 -5.00 24.06
CA ALA A 259 4.32 -3.79 23.50
C ALA A 259 3.77 -2.85 24.60
N PHE A 260 3.37 -3.40 25.74
CA PHE A 260 2.95 -2.61 26.91
C PHE A 260 4.14 -2.01 27.65
N LEU A 261 5.23 -2.77 27.86
CA LEU A 261 6.39 -2.27 28.59
C LEU A 261 7.23 -1.31 27.75
N ASP A 262 7.45 -1.63 26.45
CA ASP A 262 8.40 -0.94 25.59
C ASP A 262 9.79 -0.75 26.26
N ASP A 263 10.71 -0.04 25.63
CA ASP A 263 12.05 0.21 26.16
C ASP A 263 12.07 1.11 27.44
N GLY A 264 10.93 1.74 27.78
CA GLY A 264 10.78 2.65 28.94
C GLY A 264 9.94 2.09 30.09
N GLY A 265 9.57 0.80 30.06
CA GLY A 265 8.73 0.18 31.08
C GLY A 265 9.35 0.23 32.49
N THR A 266 8.56 0.67 33.47
CA THR A 266 8.94 0.73 34.89
C THR A 266 8.31 -0.41 35.68
N SER A 267 8.74 -0.63 36.90
CA SER A 267 8.09 -1.56 37.84
C SER A 267 6.60 -1.25 38.07
N GLU A 268 6.19 0.00 37.91
CA GLU A 268 4.79 0.40 38.00
C GLU A 268 3.97 -0.13 36.80
N HIS A 269 4.55 -0.09 35.59
CA HIS A 269 3.93 -0.70 34.40
C HIS A 269 3.82 -2.22 34.56
N GLU A 270 4.87 -2.90 35.04
CA GLU A 270 4.81 -4.34 35.30
C GLU A 270 3.73 -4.69 36.33
N SER A 271 3.67 -3.95 37.43
CA SER A 271 2.63 -4.12 38.44
C SER A 271 1.22 -3.86 37.87
N PHE A 272 1.07 -2.83 37.04
CA PHE A 272 -0.21 -2.57 36.39
C PHE A 272 -0.62 -3.70 35.45
N TRP A 273 0.32 -4.23 34.64
CA TRP A 273 0.08 -5.40 33.81
C TRP A 273 -0.41 -6.61 34.62
N GLU A 274 0.27 -6.94 35.73
CA GLU A 274 -0.06 -8.09 36.55
C GLU A 274 -1.46 -7.99 37.19
N ASN A 275 -1.86 -6.78 37.61
CA ASN A 275 -3.13 -6.54 38.32
C ASN A 275 -4.37 -6.44 37.40
N VAL A 276 -4.21 -6.36 36.08
CA VAL A 276 -5.32 -6.38 35.12
C VAL A 276 -5.59 -7.82 34.69
N THR A 277 -6.80 -8.30 34.89
CA THR A 277 -7.26 -9.65 34.48
C THR A 277 -7.95 -9.63 33.14
#